data_545068e1cb26a75c314bbfc0b90baf43
#
_entry.id   545068e1cb26a75c314bbfc0b90baf43
#
_cell.length_a   1.000
_cell.length_b   1.000
_cell.length_c   1.000
_cell.angle_alpha   90.00
_cell.angle_beta   90.00
_cell.angle_gamma   90.00
#
_symmetry.space_group_name_H-M   'P 1'
#
loop_
_entity.id
_entity.type
_entity.pdbx_description
1 polymer ?
#
loop_
_entity_poly.entity_id
_entity_poly.type
_entity_poly.pdbx_seq_one_letter_code
_entity_poly.pdbx_strand_id
1 'polypeptide(L)'
;MSTSRWPAEAKKALTELFGDDPKSNPDYSRIINERAVDRLAGLIDPSKVIAGGKSDRDAHYLDPTLLYPITWDDKIMEDEIFGPILPILTYKSFDEAMARMAKPGRPLAGFIFSKDQKTIDRFIGQLSFGGGGVNLVNVHLFVETMPFGGTGTAGMGHYYGKYGFDALSHAKSILISPPDVAIDHLYSPFTEAKNRELAGWFEY
;
A
#
# COMPACT_ATOMS: atom_id res chain seq x y z
N MET A 1 -20.92 -7.57 10.87
CA MET A 1 -20.67 -8.19 12.19
C MET A 1 -21.10 -7.19 13.25
N SER A 2 -21.71 -7.63 14.34
CA SER A 2 -22.05 -6.75 15.45
C SER A 2 -20.74 -6.23 16.08
N THR A 3 -20.68 -4.90 16.31
CA THR A 3 -19.53 -4.22 16.93
C THR A 3 -19.14 -4.78 18.31
N SER A 4 -20.02 -5.53 18.95
CA SER A 4 -19.80 -6.11 20.29
C SER A 4 -18.95 -7.37 20.34
N ARG A 5 -18.85 -8.14 19.23
CA ARG A 5 -18.10 -9.41 19.20
C ARG A 5 -16.65 -9.24 18.77
N TRP A 6 -16.37 -8.17 18.03
CA TRP A 6 -15.09 -7.97 17.40
C TRP A 6 -13.89 -7.88 18.38
N PRO A 7 -13.92 -7.12 19.50
CA PRO A 7 -12.78 -7.04 20.41
C PRO A 7 -12.41 -8.38 21.05
N ALA A 8 -13.39 -9.20 21.35
CA ALA A 8 -13.17 -10.53 21.93
C ALA A 8 -12.50 -11.48 20.94
N GLU A 9 -12.96 -11.49 19.69
CA GLU A 9 -12.37 -12.31 18.64
C GLU A 9 -10.93 -11.87 18.31
N ALA A 10 -10.66 -10.56 18.28
CA ALA A 10 -9.31 -10.05 18.05
C ALA A 10 -8.33 -10.42 19.18
N LYS A 11 -8.76 -10.34 20.44
CA LYS A 11 -7.95 -10.81 21.58
C LYS A 11 -7.66 -12.30 21.49
N LYS A 12 -8.68 -13.09 21.17
CA LYS A 12 -8.53 -14.55 20.99
C LYS A 12 -7.52 -14.85 19.89
N ALA A 13 -7.61 -14.17 18.75
CA ALA A 13 -6.65 -14.32 17.65
C ALA A 13 -5.21 -13.98 18.07
N LEU A 14 -4.99 -12.95 18.88
CA LEU A 14 -3.65 -12.63 19.40
C LEU A 14 -3.10 -13.77 20.25
N THR A 15 -3.90 -14.33 21.16
CA THR A 15 -3.48 -15.47 21.99
C THR A 15 -3.22 -16.72 21.14
N GLU A 16 -4.06 -17.00 20.14
CA GLU A 16 -3.87 -18.13 19.23
C GLU A 16 -2.59 -18.01 18.40
N LEU A 17 -2.22 -16.78 17.97
CA LEU A 17 -1.05 -16.52 17.13
C LEU A 17 0.25 -16.45 17.94
N PHE A 18 0.23 -15.84 19.11
CA PHE A 18 1.45 -15.48 19.84
C PHE A 18 1.57 -16.13 21.24
N GLY A 19 0.53 -16.82 21.68
CA GLY A 19 0.45 -17.37 23.05
C GLY A 19 0.08 -16.31 24.10
N ASP A 20 0.10 -16.73 25.37
CA ASP A 20 -0.21 -15.84 26.50
C ASP A 20 0.93 -14.89 26.83
N ASP A 21 2.16 -15.22 26.44
CA ASP A 21 3.35 -14.38 26.57
C ASP A 21 4.05 -14.17 25.22
N PRO A 22 3.59 -13.19 24.42
CA PRO A 22 4.21 -12.88 23.14
C PRO A 22 5.69 -12.52 23.21
N LYS A 23 6.16 -12.03 24.37
CA LYS A 23 7.56 -11.68 24.56
C LYS A 23 8.49 -12.90 24.53
N SER A 24 8.03 -14.03 25.03
CA SER A 24 8.79 -15.29 25.00
C SER A 24 8.61 -16.09 23.71
N ASN A 25 7.68 -15.69 22.84
CA ASN A 25 7.43 -16.38 21.58
C ASN A 25 8.59 -16.14 20.58
N PRO A 26 9.28 -17.20 20.09
CA PRO A 26 10.42 -17.08 19.20
C PRO A 26 10.02 -16.60 17.79
N ASP A 27 8.75 -16.78 17.39
CA ASP A 27 8.24 -16.36 16.09
C ASP A 27 7.78 -14.89 16.09
N TYR A 28 7.74 -14.25 17.28
CA TYR A 28 7.37 -12.83 17.37
C TYR A 28 8.61 -11.96 17.24
N SER A 29 8.70 -11.23 16.13
CA SER A 29 9.82 -10.36 15.78
C SER A 29 10.02 -9.22 16.77
N ARG A 30 11.25 -8.71 16.85
CA ARG A 30 11.61 -7.55 17.67
C ARG A 30 11.58 -6.27 16.86
N ILE A 31 11.38 -5.15 17.54
CA ILE A 31 11.49 -3.81 16.97
C ILE A 31 12.96 -3.55 16.62
N ILE A 32 13.20 -2.83 15.54
CA ILE A 32 14.55 -2.68 14.96
C ILE A 32 15.56 -2.05 15.92
N ASN A 33 15.13 -1.12 16.77
CA ASN A 33 16.00 -0.43 17.73
C ASN A 33 15.17 0.25 18.84
N GLU A 34 15.86 0.70 19.87
CA GLU A 34 15.28 1.37 21.03
C GLU A 34 14.49 2.65 20.67
N ARG A 35 15.01 3.47 19.74
CA ARG A 35 14.32 4.69 19.29
C ARG A 35 12.96 4.37 18.66
N ALA A 36 12.87 3.27 17.93
CA ALA A 36 11.62 2.82 17.34
C ALA A 36 10.64 2.32 18.42
N VAL A 37 11.14 1.64 19.48
CA VAL A 37 10.31 1.27 20.64
C VAL A 37 9.75 2.52 21.32
N ASP A 38 10.60 3.52 21.60
CA ASP A 38 10.18 4.78 22.24
C ASP A 38 9.10 5.50 21.42
N ARG A 39 9.32 5.60 20.09
CA ARG A 39 8.35 6.20 19.17
C ARG A 39 7.01 5.47 19.18
N LEU A 40 7.02 4.15 19.07
CA LEU A 40 5.83 3.32 19.05
C LEU A 40 5.08 3.37 20.39
N ALA A 41 5.78 3.27 21.52
CA ALA A 41 5.19 3.41 22.85
C ALA A 41 4.52 4.78 23.03
N GLY A 42 5.12 5.84 22.46
CA GLY A 42 4.57 7.20 22.49
C GLY A 42 3.35 7.44 21.59
N LEU A 43 2.97 6.47 20.76
CA LEU A 43 1.73 6.49 19.97
C LEU A 43 0.55 5.83 20.70
N ILE A 44 0.82 5.05 21.75
CA ILE A 44 -0.21 4.31 22.47
C ILE A 44 -0.89 5.24 23.49
N ASP A 45 -2.19 5.46 23.30
CA ASP A 45 -3.05 6.02 24.35
C ASP A 45 -3.48 4.88 25.28
N PRO A 46 -3.03 4.86 26.55
CA PRO A 46 -3.36 3.79 27.48
C PRO A 46 -4.85 3.59 27.73
N SER A 47 -5.65 4.67 27.58
CA SER A 47 -7.11 4.63 27.78
C SER A 47 -7.83 3.88 26.64
N LYS A 48 -7.17 3.68 25.51
CA LYS A 48 -7.70 3.01 24.30
C LYS A 48 -7.15 1.60 24.10
N VAL A 49 -6.25 1.15 24.96
CA VAL A 49 -5.68 -0.20 24.88
C VAL A 49 -6.74 -1.23 25.26
N ILE A 50 -7.05 -2.13 24.34
CA ILE A 50 -7.94 -3.26 24.61
C ILE A 50 -7.19 -4.59 24.72
N ALA A 51 -5.96 -4.66 24.19
CA ALA A 51 -5.01 -5.78 24.39
C ALA A 51 -3.58 -5.29 24.15
N GLY A 52 -2.60 -5.92 24.82
CA GLY A 52 -1.18 -5.55 24.72
C GLY A 52 -0.85 -4.25 25.43
N GLY A 53 0.01 -3.43 24.82
CA GLY A 53 0.37 -2.09 25.29
C GLY A 53 1.64 -2.02 26.13
N LYS A 54 2.26 -3.15 26.48
CA LYS A 54 3.52 -3.18 27.22
C LYS A 54 4.70 -3.09 26.28
N SER A 55 5.73 -2.39 26.69
CA SER A 55 6.99 -2.31 25.97
C SER A 55 8.18 -2.62 26.87
N ASP A 56 9.24 -3.11 26.26
CA ASP A 56 10.55 -3.27 26.90
C ASP A 56 11.59 -2.73 25.92
N ARG A 57 12.13 -1.58 26.26
CA ARG A 57 13.05 -0.82 25.43
C ARG A 57 14.35 -1.59 25.16
N ASP A 58 14.93 -2.17 26.21
CA ASP A 58 16.22 -2.87 26.13
C ASP A 58 16.09 -4.20 25.37
N ALA A 59 14.92 -4.84 25.45
CA ALA A 59 14.59 -6.05 24.69
C ALA A 59 14.08 -5.76 23.27
N HIS A 60 14.03 -4.51 22.84
CA HIS A 60 13.42 -4.08 21.58
C HIS A 60 12.01 -4.65 21.38
N TYR A 61 11.23 -4.65 22.42
CA TYR A 61 9.94 -5.31 22.46
C TYR A 61 8.77 -4.33 22.62
N LEU A 62 7.71 -4.62 21.92
CA LEU A 62 6.38 -4.03 22.10
C LEU A 62 5.35 -5.14 21.93
N ASP A 63 4.39 -5.25 22.84
CA ASP A 63 3.27 -6.18 22.70
C ASP A 63 2.55 -5.97 21.36
N PRO A 64 2.00 -7.04 20.74
CA PRO A 64 0.97 -6.88 19.71
C PRO A 64 -0.22 -6.17 20.36
N THR A 65 -0.47 -4.93 19.93
CA THR A 65 -1.34 -3.99 20.65
C THR A 65 -2.58 -3.67 19.83
N LEU A 66 -3.75 -3.76 20.43
CA LEU A 66 -5.02 -3.36 19.85
C LEU A 66 -5.52 -2.09 20.53
N LEU A 67 -5.82 -1.06 19.74
CA LEU A 67 -6.37 0.20 20.21
C LEU A 67 -7.80 0.39 19.72
N TYR A 68 -8.74 0.66 20.65
CA TYR A 68 -10.15 0.91 20.34
C TYR A 68 -10.84 1.66 21.48
N PRO A 69 -11.74 2.61 21.20
CA PRO A 69 -12.05 3.18 19.87
C PRO A 69 -10.99 4.19 19.41
N ILE A 70 -10.67 4.15 18.12
CA ILE A 70 -9.79 5.14 17.49
C ILE A 70 -10.62 6.04 16.56
N THR A 71 -10.22 7.29 16.45
CA THR A 71 -10.76 8.27 15.50
C THR A 71 -9.69 8.69 14.50
N TRP A 72 -10.07 9.34 13.43
CA TRP A 72 -9.13 9.85 12.43
C TRP A 72 -8.25 11.01 12.94
N ASP A 73 -8.63 11.62 14.08
CA ASP A 73 -7.91 12.75 14.67
C ASP A 73 -6.93 12.29 15.78
N ASP A 74 -6.84 10.99 16.03
CA ASP A 74 -5.88 10.45 16.99
C ASP A 74 -4.45 10.48 16.43
N LYS A 75 -3.48 10.80 17.29
CA LYS A 75 -2.05 10.89 16.94
C LYS A 75 -1.53 9.67 16.18
N ILE A 76 -2.02 8.47 16.49
CA ILE A 76 -1.60 7.24 15.83
C ILE A 76 -2.00 7.17 14.35
N MET A 77 -2.92 8.05 13.89
CA MET A 77 -3.40 8.13 12.51
C MET A 77 -2.67 9.18 11.68
N GLU A 78 -1.72 9.93 12.26
CA GLU A 78 -0.99 11.00 11.57
C GLU A 78 0.03 10.44 10.57
N ASP A 79 0.76 9.38 10.96
CA ASP A 79 1.84 8.79 10.17
C ASP A 79 1.74 7.26 10.12
N GLU A 80 2.54 6.64 9.23
CA GLU A 80 2.67 5.19 9.16
C GLU A 80 3.25 4.63 10.46
N ILE A 81 2.56 3.65 11.05
CA ILE A 81 2.89 3.14 12.39
C ILE A 81 4.23 2.40 12.41
N PHE A 82 4.53 1.58 11.42
CA PHE A 82 5.73 0.72 11.37
C PHE A 82 5.98 -0.05 12.65
N GLY A 83 4.96 -0.74 13.15
CA GLY A 83 5.03 -1.49 14.40
C GLY A 83 3.78 -2.31 14.69
N PRO A 84 3.79 -3.13 15.74
CA PRO A 84 2.74 -4.09 16.02
C PRO A 84 1.53 -3.45 16.75
N ILE A 85 1.05 -2.33 16.26
CA ILE A 85 -0.10 -1.62 16.82
C ILE A 85 -1.19 -1.57 15.77
N LEU A 86 -2.39 -2.04 16.10
CA LEU A 86 -3.56 -2.02 15.25
C LEU A 86 -4.60 -1.04 15.81
N PRO A 87 -4.69 0.17 15.25
CA PRO A 87 -5.77 1.10 15.55
C PRO A 87 -7.05 0.67 14.82
N ILE A 88 -8.16 0.69 15.54
CA ILE A 88 -9.43 0.22 15.03
C ILE A 88 -10.45 1.34 15.07
N LEU A 89 -10.95 1.64 13.88
CA LEU A 89 -11.99 2.63 13.65
C LEU A 89 -13.29 1.92 13.26
N THR A 90 -14.42 2.49 13.68
CA THR A 90 -15.73 2.07 13.24
C THR A 90 -16.34 3.10 12.30
N TYR A 91 -17.22 2.65 11.43
CA TYR A 91 -17.99 3.50 10.53
C TYR A 91 -19.46 3.10 10.52
N LYS A 92 -20.33 4.05 10.21
CA LYS A 92 -21.79 3.84 10.15
C LYS A 92 -22.24 3.30 8.80
N SER A 93 -21.52 3.67 7.73
CA SER A 93 -21.79 3.21 6.38
C SER A 93 -20.50 3.04 5.60
N PHE A 94 -20.52 2.16 4.59
CA PHE A 94 -19.36 1.97 3.71
C PHE A 94 -18.99 3.27 2.98
N ASP A 95 -19.98 4.11 2.64
CA ASP A 95 -19.74 5.42 2.00
C ASP A 95 -18.95 6.36 2.92
N GLU A 96 -19.26 6.37 4.21
CA GLU A 96 -18.47 7.13 5.19
C GLU A 96 -17.03 6.63 5.25
N ALA A 97 -16.82 5.32 5.32
CA ALA A 97 -15.49 4.73 5.33
C ALA A 97 -14.70 5.10 4.07
N MET A 98 -15.30 4.96 2.89
CA MET A 98 -14.70 5.32 1.61
C MET A 98 -14.30 6.80 1.54
N ALA A 99 -15.21 7.69 1.96
CA ALA A 99 -14.95 9.14 1.98
C ALA A 99 -13.80 9.52 2.92
N ARG A 100 -13.65 8.82 4.05
CA ARG A 100 -12.55 9.04 5.00
C ARG A 100 -11.22 8.50 4.45
N MET A 101 -11.20 7.29 3.89
CA MET A 101 -10.00 6.68 3.31
C MET A 101 -9.49 7.39 2.04
N ALA A 102 -10.38 8.06 1.31
CA ALA A 102 -10.02 8.84 0.12
C ALA A 102 -9.32 10.18 0.43
N LYS A 103 -9.28 10.61 1.69
CA LYS A 103 -8.57 11.83 2.11
C LYS A 103 -7.05 11.67 1.99
N PRO A 104 -6.29 12.78 2.04
CA PRO A 104 -4.86 12.76 1.72
C PRO A 104 -4.06 11.80 2.60
N GLY A 105 -3.13 11.13 1.98
CA GLY A 105 -2.35 10.03 2.50
C GLY A 105 -2.73 8.77 1.74
N ARG A 106 -1.94 8.41 0.73
CA ARG A 106 -2.17 7.16 -0.02
C ARG A 106 -1.38 6.06 0.66
N PRO A 107 -2.04 5.03 1.23
CA PRO A 107 -1.32 3.95 1.89
C PRO A 107 -0.54 3.12 0.88
N LEU A 108 0.54 2.48 1.33
CA LEU A 108 1.28 1.52 0.54
C LEU A 108 0.39 0.37 0.09
N ALA A 109 -0.48 -0.12 0.97
CA ALA A 109 -1.37 -1.23 0.66
C ALA A 109 -2.79 -1.00 1.19
N GLY A 110 -3.78 -1.53 0.45
CA GLY A 110 -5.17 -1.59 0.84
C GLY A 110 -5.69 -3.02 0.82
N PHE A 111 -6.41 -3.42 1.87
CA PHE A 111 -6.99 -4.76 1.98
C PHE A 111 -8.46 -4.68 2.31
N ILE A 112 -9.27 -5.51 1.65
CA ILE A 112 -10.69 -5.59 1.91
C ILE A 112 -11.11 -7.04 2.18
N PHE A 113 -11.93 -7.23 3.21
CA PHE A 113 -12.57 -8.50 3.51
C PHE A 113 -14.07 -8.39 3.27
N SER A 114 -14.55 -8.98 2.20
CA SER A 114 -15.96 -8.93 1.81
C SER A 114 -16.33 -10.14 0.95
N LYS A 115 -17.62 -10.52 0.99
CA LYS A 115 -18.23 -11.46 0.04
C LYS A 115 -19.08 -10.75 -1.01
N ASP A 116 -19.32 -9.44 -0.83
CA ASP A 116 -20.08 -8.63 -1.77
C ASP A 116 -19.18 -8.02 -2.84
N GLN A 117 -19.35 -8.48 -4.09
CA GLN A 117 -18.53 -8.05 -5.22
C GLN A 117 -18.64 -6.54 -5.47
N LYS A 118 -19.82 -5.93 -5.31
CA LYS A 118 -19.99 -4.49 -5.51
C LYS A 118 -19.17 -3.67 -4.51
N THR A 119 -19.09 -4.11 -3.27
CA THR A 119 -18.27 -3.50 -2.23
C THR A 119 -16.78 -3.64 -2.57
N ILE A 120 -16.35 -4.80 -3.05
CA ILE A 120 -14.97 -5.07 -3.49
C ILE A 120 -14.60 -4.16 -4.67
N ASP A 121 -15.43 -4.10 -5.71
CA ASP A 121 -15.19 -3.30 -6.91
C ASP A 121 -15.10 -1.80 -6.59
N ARG A 122 -15.95 -1.33 -5.69
CA ARG A 122 -15.91 0.06 -5.22
C ARG A 122 -14.62 0.37 -4.45
N PHE A 123 -14.19 -0.53 -3.56
CA PHE A 123 -12.94 -0.36 -2.81
C PHE A 123 -11.75 -0.25 -3.76
N ILE A 124 -11.62 -1.19 -4.70
CA ILE A 124 -10.51 -1.22 -5.65
C ILE A 124 -10.55 -0.03 -6.62
N GLY A 125 -11.73 0.30 -7.15
CA GLY A 125 -11.87 1.31 -8.20
C GLY A 125 -11.90 2.76 -7.71
N GLN A 126 -12.21 3.02 -6.44
CA GLN A 126 -12.38 4.36 -5.91
C GLN A 126 -11.27 4.81 -4.95
N LEU A 127 -10.48 3.89 -4.41
CA LEU A 127 -9.37 4.22 -3.53
C LEU A 127 -8.03 4.08 -4.24
N SER A 128 -7.12 4.99 -3.92
CA SER A 128 -5.72 4.93 -4.38
C SER A 128 -4.83 4.34 -3.31
N PHE A 129 -4.13 3.25 -3.64
CA PHE A 129 -3.10 2.62 -2.81
C PHE A 129 -2.07 1.96 -3.73
N GLY A 130 -0.89 1.64 -3.22
CA GLY A 130 0.19 1.06 -4.03
C GLY A 130 -0.11 -0.34 -4.53
N GLY A 131 -0.59 -1.20 -3.66
CA GLY A 131 -1.00 -2.57 -3.94
C GLY A 131 -1.97 -3.08 -2.89
N GLY A 132 -2.42 -4.33 -2.98
CA GLY A 132 -3.33 -4.83 -1.95
C GLY A 132 -3.92 -6.20 -2.25
N GLY A 133 -5.01 -6.51 -1.56
CA GLY A 133 -5.66 -7.81 -1.70
C GLY A 133 -7.11 -7.85 -1.23
N VAL A 134 -7.81 -8.85 -1.71
CA VAL A 134 -9.19 -9.16 -1.33
C VAL A 134 -9.19 -10.44 -0.52
N ASN A 135 -9.75 -10.40 0.70
CA ASN A 135 -9.84 -11.52 1.64
C ASN A 135 -8.48 -12.15 2.02
N LEU A 136 -7.41 -11.39 1.91
CA LEU A 136 -6.06 -11.73 2.34
C LEU A 136 -5.26 -10.45 2.64
N VAL A 137 -4.18 -10.56 3.40
CA VAL A 137 -3.25 -9.47 3.69
C VAL A 137 -1.83 -9.88 3.31
N ASN A 138 -1.03 -8.92 2.85
CA ASN A 138 0.41 -9.02 2.60
C ASN A 138 0.87 -10.08 1.57
N VAL A 139 0.02 -11.01 1.12
CA VAL A 139 0.43 -12.08 0.18
C VAL A 139 0.92 -11.52 -1.17
N HIS A 140 0.40 -10.36 -1.59
CA HIS A 140 0.85 -9.68 -2.82
C HIS A 140 2.34 -9.32 -2.81
N LEU A 141 2.98 -9.21 -1.64
CA LEU A 141 4.42 -8.98 -1.48
C LEU A 141 5.29 -10.12 -2.00
N PHE A 142 4.74 -11.32 -2.06
CA PHE A 142 5.47 -12.52 -2.47
C PHE A 142 5.25 -12.89 -3.94
N VAL A 143 4.46 -12.10 -4.66
CA VAL A 143 4.18 -12.34 -6.09
C VAL A 143 5.13 -11.51 -6.94
N GLU A 144 6.30 -12.07 -7.26
CA GLU A 144 7.40 -11.40 -7.97
C GLU A 144 7.03 -10.92 -9.39
N THR A 145 5.94 -11.41 -9.96
CA THR A 145 5.43 -10.98 -11.26
C THR A 145 4.45 -9.80 -11.19
N MET A 146 4.13 -9.33 -9.99
CA MET A 146 3.30 -8.16 -9.77
C MET A 146 4.16 -6.94 -9.39
N PRO A 147 3.80 -5.72 -9.83
CA PRO A 147 4.50 -4.53 -9.38
C PRO A 147 4.27 -4.30 -7.89
N PHE A 148 5.34 -4.01 -7.15
CA PHE A 148 5.27 -3.61 -5.76
C PHE A 148 5.84 -2.21 -5.59
N GLY A 149 5.08 -1.31 -5.04
CA GLY A 149 5.48 0.07 -4.78
C GLY A 149 4.33 0.92 -4.29
N GLY A 150 4.67 2.08 -3.73
CA GLY A 150 3.72 3.06 -3.22
C GLY A 150 3.25 4.04 -4.28
N THR A 151 2.30 4.88 -3.90
CA THR A 151 1.84 6.03 -4.68
C THR A 151 1.64 7.23 -3.77
N GLY A 152 1.94 8.43 -4.26
CA GLY A 152 1.82 9.66 -3.48
C GLY A 152 2.76 9.66 -2.27
N THR A 153 2.21 9.79 -1.05
CA THR A 153 3.01 9.80 0.20
C THR A 153 3.66 8.47 0.53
N ALA A 154 3.14 7.34 0.01
CA ALA A 154 3.71 6.02 0.23
C ALA A 154 4.86 5.67 -0.72
N GLY A 155 5.19 6.52 -1.70
CA GLY A 155 6.33 6.31 -2.58
C GLY A 155 6.09 6.69 -4.03
N MET A 156 7.12 6.49 -4.85
CA MET A 156 7.10 6.67 -6.31
C MET A 156 7.70 5.45 -6.99
N GLY A 157 7.08 5.03 -8.11
CA GLY A 157 7.53 3.89 -8.87
C GLY A 157 7.21 2.56 -8.21
N HIS A 158 7.72 1.51 -8.81
CA HIS A 158 7.48 0.14 -8.37
C HIS A 158 8.64 -0.75 -8.81
N TYR A 159 8.80 -1.88 -8.16
CA TYR A 159 9.81 -2.88 -8.50
C TYR A 159 9.19 -4.28 -8.53
N TYR A 160 9.98 -5.30 -8.62
CA TYR A 160 9.76 -6.70 -8.91
C TYR A 160 9.71 -7.03 -10.41
N GLY A 161 10.42 -8.08 -10.78
CA GLY A 161 10.45 -8.68 -12.11
C GLY A 161 10.69 -7.65 -13.21
N LYS A 162 9.90 -7.74 -14.25
CA LYS A 162 9.97 -6.82 -15.40
C LYS A 162 9.72 -5.36 -15.03
N TYR A 163 8.85 -5.09 -14.08
CA TYR A 163 8.51 -3.72 -13.67
C TYR A 163 9.72 -2.99 -13.06
N GLY A 164 10.46 -3.69 -12.20
CA GLY A 164 11.68 -3.13 -11.62
C GLY A 164 12.79 -2.96 -12.66
N PHE A 165 12.94 -3.92 -13.57
CA PHE A 165 13.88 -3.80 -14.68
C PHE A 165 13.57 -2.60 -15.56
N ASP A 166 12.31 -2.43 -15.99
CA ASP A 166 11.88 -1.31 -16.82
C ASP A 166 12.07 0.04 -16.11
N ALA A 167 11.73 0.11 -14.82
CA ALA A 167 11.84 1.34 -14.03
C ALA A 167 13.30 1.82 -13.85
N LEU A 168 14.26 0.90 -13.87
CA LEU A 168 15.69 1.19 -13.70
C LEU A 168 16.48 1.15 -15.03
N SER A 169 15.78 0.97 -16.16
CA SER A 169 16.38 0.84 -17.47
C SER A 169 15.92 1.97 -18.40
N HIS A 170 16.78 2.32 -19.36
CA HIS A 170 16.41 3.24 -20.43
C HIS A 170 16.11 2.47 -21.71
N ALA A 171 14.90 2.61 -22.22
CA ALA A 171 14.53 2.05 -23.52
C ALA A 171 15.08 2.94 -24.64
N LYS A 172 16.01 2.40 -25.44
CA LYS A 172 16.57 3.10 -26.61
C LYS A 172 15.84 2.67 -27.86
N SER A 173 15.20 3.62 -28.55
CA SER A 173 14.55 3.38 -29.84
C SER A 173 15.58 3.40 -30.96
N ILE A 174 15.58 2.37 -31.80
CA ILE A 174 16.41 2.27 -33.00
C ILE A 174 15.49 1.98 -34.17
N LEU A 175 15.49 2.87 -35.15
CA LEU A 175 14.86 2.67 -36.44
C LEU A 175 15.93 2.22 -37.42
N ILE A 176 15.75 1.07 -38.06
CA ILE A 176 16.64 0.53 -39.08
C ILE A 176 15.90 0.65 -40.41
N SER A 177 16.45 1.47 -41.32
CA SER A 177 15.99 1.56 -42.71
C SER A 177 16.89 0.74 -43.63
N PRO A 178 16.34 0.04 -44.62
CA PRO A 178 17.15 -0.54 -45.68
C PRO A 178 17.93 0.58 -46.41
N PRO A 179 19.17 0.29 -46.88
CA PRO A 179 20.06 1.32 -47.39
C PRO A 179 19.59 1.93 -48.73
N ASP A 180 18.66 1.29 -49.41
CA ASP A 180 18.06 1.70 -50.69
C ASP A 180 16.69 2.40 -50.55
N VAL A 181 16.21 2.62 -49.31
CA VAL A 181 14.96 3.36 -49.07
C VAL A 181 15.28 4.84 -49.03
N ALA A 182 14.81 5.55 -50.09
CA ALA A 182 14.86 7.00 -50.13
C ALA A 182 13.78 7.62 -49.26
N ILE A 183 14.17 8.55 -48.40
CA ILE A 183 13.27 9.34 -47.54
C ILE A 183 13.29 10.83 -47.96
N ASP A 184 13.37 11.08 -49.27
CA ASP A 184 13.55 12.41 -49.86
C ASP A 184 12.46 13.41 -49.45
N HIS A 185 11.27 12.92 -49.11
CA HIS A 185 10.16 13.73 -48.62
C HIS A 185 10.43 14.38 -47.25
N LEU A 186 11.41 13.88 -46.50
CA LEU A 186 11.85 14.47 -45.22
C LEU A 186 12.88 15.59 -45.36
N TYR A 187 13.41 15.82 -46.59
CA TYR A 187 14.46 16.81 -46.87
C TYR A 187 14.01 17.90 -47.81
N SER A 188 14.62 19.09 -47.66
CA SER A 188 14.43 20.22 -48.56
C SER A 188 14.85 19.86 -50.00
N PRO A 189 14.22 20.46 -51.02
CA PRO A 189 13.13 21.44 -50.95
C PRO A 189 11.78 20.78 -50.66
N PHE A 190 11.00 21.43 -49.80
CA PHE A 190 9.65 20.99 -49.47
C PHE A 190 8.66 21.43 -50.56
N THR A 191 8.11 20.49 -51.27
CA THR A 191 7.09 20.71 -52.26
C THR A 191 5.71 20.38 -51.72
N GLU A 192 4.64 20.84 -52.37
CA GLU A 192 3.27 20.48 -51.98
C GLU A 192 3.04 18.95 -52.00
N ALA A 193 3.67 18.22 -52.95
CA ALA A 193 3.59 16.77 -53.00
C ALA A 193 4.20 16.12 -51.76
N LYS A 194 5.40 16.53 -51.38
CA LYS A 194 6.07 16.06 -50.14
C LYS A 194 5.28 16.38 -48.88
N ASN A 195 4.71 17.59 -48.83
CA ASN A 195 3.90 18.00 -47.67
C ASN A 195 2.63 17.16 -47.54
N ARG A 196 1.97 16.81 -48.66
CA ARG A 196 0.81 15.89 -48.64
C ARG A 196 1.18 14.49 -48.19
N GLU A 197 2.31 13.97 -48.62
CA GLU A 197 2.81 12.66 -48.19
C GLU A 197 3.10 12.64 -46.67
N LEU A 198 3.77 13.65 -46.15
CA LEU A 198 4.04 13.81 -44.73
C LEU A 198 2.75 13.96 -43.89
N ALA A 199 1.77 14.71 -44.42
CA ALA A 199 0.49 14.88 -43.71
C ALA A 199 -0.20 13.52 -43.49
N GLY A 200 -0.18 12.63 -44.49
CA GLY A 200 -0.76 11.28 -44.38
C GLY A 200 -0.14 10.39 -43.34
N TRP A 201 1.09 10.70 -42.84
CA TRP A 201 1.71 9.93 -41.76
C TRP A 201 1.11 10.25 -40.40
N PHE A 202 0.42 11.36 -40.26
CA PHE A 202 -0.16 11.85 -39.00
C PHE A 202 -1.69 11.82 -38.96
N GLU A 203 -2.32 11.30 -40.04
CA GLU A 203 -3.76 11.03 -40.05
C GLU A 203 -4.02 9.71 -39.28
N TYR A 204 -4.67 9.81 -38.12
CA TYR A 204 -5.13 8.69 -37.28
C TYR A 204 -6.60 8.40 -37.53
#